data_64e00a6a3b2324715608517fb9be2808
#
_entry.id   64e00a6a3b2324715608517fb9be2808
#
_cell.length_a   1.000
_cell.length_b   1.000
_cell.length_c   1.000
_cell.angle_alpha   90.00
_cell.angle_beta   90.00
_cell.angle_gamma   90.00
#
_symmetry.space_group_name_H-M   'P 1'
#
loop_
_entity.id
_entity.type
_entity.pdbx_description
1 polymer ?
#
loop_
_entity_poly.entity_id
_entity_poly.type
_entity_poly.pdbx_seq_one_letter_code
_entity_poly.pdbx_strand_id
1 'polypeptide(L)'
;MENLIDFSDPILRLVLPILLKDQTTGKNIIWATDPPPKVDCGPMGEITMEQLDRIRLMPRVQKRLSEQKKRTKGKAEVFTPLWVVKKMADHAEQELNKGDWEQFVHERCLEIACGEAPFLTSRYDPTTGEPVAIPDRVGILDRKLRAIQENANHKFQWKALVLSAYQSVYGYEYQGDNLLLARVNLFLTFTENWIEKLGLPISTSWAIAVATRISWNIWQMDGLKDTVPGTDTLCLIFDWEENKEVTFRQIKEESDNV
;
A
#
# COMPACT_ATOMS: atom_id res chain seq x y z
N MET A 1 21.54 6.20 -9.31
CA MET A 1 20.37 6.29 -8.41
C MET A 1 20.28 4.98 -7.66
N GLU A 2 20.22 5.04 -6.35
CA GLU A 2 20.08 3.89 -5.48
C GLU A 2 18.74 3.18 -5.75
N ASN A 3 18.70 1.86 -5.55
CA ASN A 3 17.49 1.09 -5.84
C ASN A 3 16.47 1.32 -4.71
N LEU A 4 15.36 2.01 -4.97
CA LEU A 4 14.34 2.33 -3.97
C LEU A 4 13.61 1.08 -3.42
N ILE A 5 13.54 0.02 -4.22
CA ILE A 5 12.93 -1.26 -3.88
C ILE A 5 13.85 -2.38 -4.38
N ASP A 6 14.28 -3.24 -3.47
CA ASP A 6 15.04 -4.44 -3.80
C ASP A 6 14.13 -5.69 -3.73
N PHE A 7 13.66 -6.15 -4.87
CA PHE A 7 12.84 -7.35 -4.98
C PHE A 7 13.61 -8.65 -4.71
N SER A 8 14.94 -8.61 -4.53
CA SER A 8 15.76 -9.76 -4.14
C SER A 8 15.88 -9.92 -2.62
N ASP A 9 15.41 -8.96 -1.82
CA ASP A 9 15.41 -9.05 -0.36
C ASP A 9 14.70 -10.30 0.12
N PRO A 10 15.32 -11.16 0.96
CA PRO A 10 14.76 -12.45 1.34
C PRO A 10 13.43 -12.36 2.09
N ILE A 11 13.23 -11.32 2.94
CA ILE A 11 11.98 -11.19 3.70
C ILE A 11 10.85 -10.68 2.80
N LEU A 12 11.15 -9.81 1.85
CA LEU A 12 10.19 -9.38 0.83
C LEU A 12 9.83 -10.57 -0.07
N ARG A 13 10.80 -11.36 -0.53
CA ARG A 13 10.57 -12.56 -1.35
C ARG A 13 9.66 -13.59 -0.66
N LEU A 14 9.80 -13.75 0.64
CA LEU A 14 8.96 -14.66 1.44
C LEU A 14 7.47 -14.25 1.38
N VAL A 15 7.17 -12.97 1.44
CA VAL A 15 5.79 -12.46 1.50
C VAL A 15 5.22 -12.06 0.15
N LEU A 16 6.04 -11.96 -0.88
CA LEU A 16 5.64 -11.51 -2.21
C LEU A 16 4.45 -12.30 -2.79
N PRO A 17 4.34 -13.64 -2.60
CA PRO A 17 3.14 -14.39 -3.00
C PRO A 17 1.84 -13.90 -2.32
N ILE A 18 1.93 -13.41 -1.07
CA ILE A 18 0.80 -12.84 -0.34
C ILE A 18 0.48 -11.44 -0.89
N LEU A 19 1.52 -10.63 -1.14
CA LEU A 19 1.35 -9.28 -1.71
C LEU A 19 0.84 -9.30 -3.16
N LEU A 20 1.06 -10.39 -3.89
CA LEU A 20 0.49 -10.59 -5.23
C LEU A 20 -0.97 -11.01 -5.20
N LYS A 21 -1.45 -11.61 -4.11
CA LYS A 21 -2.79 -12.17 -4.05
C LYS A 21 -3.87 -11.09 -4.13
N ASP A 22 -4.83 -11.27 -5.03
CA ASP A 22 -6.12 -10.61 -5.01
C ASP A 22 -7.09 -11.41 -4.15
N GLN A 23 -7.53 -10.82 -3.05
CA GLN A 23 -8.37 -11.49 -2.06
C GLN A 23 -9.80 -11.74 -2.58
N THR A 24 -10.29 -10.92 -3.51
CA THR A 24 -11.60 -11.09 -4.12
C THR A 24 -11.67 -12.35 -5.01
N THR A 25 -10.67 -12.53 -5.86
CA THR A 25 -10.66 -13.63 -6.84
C THR A 25 -9.93 -14.87 -6.36
N GLY A 26 -9.10 -14.75 -5.33
CA GLY A 26 -8.19 -15.79 -4.85
C GLY A 26 -6.98 -16.06 -5.77
N LYS A 27 -6.89 -15.35 -6.91
CA LYS A 27 -5.78 -15.40 -7.87
C LYS A 27 -4.75 -14.30 -7.56
N ASN A 28 -3.78 -14.10 -8.43
CA ASN A 28 -2.93 -12.93 -8.35
C ASN A 28 -3.63 -11.69 -8.92
N ILE A 29 -3.17 -10.50 -8.49
CA ILE A 29 -3.53 -9.23 -9.13
C ILE A 29 -3.12 -9.25 -10.60
N ILE A 30 -3.88 -8.57 -11.46
CA ILE A 30 -3.63 -8.49 -12.89
C ILE A 30 -2.91 -7.21 -13.27
N TRP A 31 -2.31 -7.15 -14.46
CA TRP A 31 -1.70 -5.92 -14.95
C TRP A 31 -2.72 -4.79 -15.10
N ALA A 32 -3.93 -5.10 -15.53
CA ALA A 32 -5.06 -4.22 -15.84
C ALA A 32 -4.77 -3.15 -16.94
N THR A 33 -3.51 -3.03 -17.33
CA THR A 33 -3.01 -2.19 -18.44
C THR A 33 -1.93 -2.97 -19.17
N ASP A 34 -1.42 -2.46 -20.30
CA ASP A 34 -0.36 -3.13 -21.04
C ASP A 34 0.85 -3.42 -20.14
N PRO A 35 1.25 -4.69 -20.01
CA PRO A 35 2.43 -5.07 -19.24
C PRO A 35 3.71 -4.57 -19.88
N PRO A 36 4.87 -4.63 -19.16
CA PRO A 36 6.18 -4.35 -19.75
C PRO A 36 6.51 -5.25 -20.94
N PRO A 37 7.31 -4.79 -21.92
CA PRO A 37 7.56 -5.52 -23.19
C PRO A 37 8.14 -6.93 -23.05
N LYS A 38 8.70 -7.29 -21.90
CA LYS A 38 9.26 -8.63 -21.61
C LYS A 38 8.24 -9.60 -21.01
N VAL A 39 7.01 -9.17 -20.81
CA VAL A 39 5.92 -9.97 -20.24
C VAL A 39 4.98 -10.34 -21.37
N ASP A 40 4.87 -11.62 -21.64
CA ASP A 40 4.02 -12.16 -22.71
C ASP A 40 2.63 -12.50 -22.17
N CYS A 41 1.84 -11.45 -21.87
CA CYS A 41 0.43 -11.56 -21.54
C CYS A 41 -0.27 -10.21 -21.82
N GLY A 42 -1.60 -10.24 -21.93
CA GLY A 42 -2.42 -9.03 -22.07
C GLY A 42 -2.69 -8.35 -20.72
N PRO A 43 -3.46 -7.23 -20.74
CA PRO A 43 -3.83 -6.49 -19.53
C PRO A 43 -4.55 -7.34 -18.47
N MET A 44 -5.29 -8.36 -18.88
CA MET A 44 -5.99 -9.28 -17.96
C MET A 44 -5.09 -10.41 -17.43
N GLY A 45 -3.82 -10.44 -17.81
CA GLY A 45 -2.86 -11.42 -17.31
C GLY A 45 -2.46 -11.15 -15.86
N GLU A 46 -2.31 -12.22 -15.08
CA GLU A 46 -1.85 -12.14 -13.70
C GLU A 46 -0.39 -11.70 -13.62
N ILE A 47 -0.04 -10.95 -12.57
CA ILE A 47 1.35 -10.67 -12.22
C ILE A 47 1.90 -11.87 -11.45
N THR A 48 3.00 -12.46 -11.94
CA THR A 48 3.57 -13.68 -11.36
C THR A 48 4.99 -13.45 -10.84
N MET A 49 5.41 -14.30 -9.91
CA MET A 49 6.79 -14.31 -9.40
C MET A 49 7.81 -14.50 -10.53
N GLU A 50 7.51 -15.39 -11.47
CA GLU A 50 8.38 -15.65 -12.63
C GLU A 50 8.56 -14.42 -13.52
N GLN A 51 7.49 -13.63 -13.73
CA GLN A 51 7.59 -12.36 -14.45
C GLN A 51 8.46 -11.36 -13.69
N LEU A 52 8.28 -11.24 -12.36
CA LEU A 52 9.09 -10.33 -11.53
C LEU A 52 10.58 -10.70 -11.51
N ASP A 53 10.93 -11.96 -11.68
CA ASP A 53 12.33 -12.39 -11.83
C ASP A 53 12.95 -11.97 -13.17
N ARG A 54 12.13 -11.80 -14.21
CA ARG A 54 12.57 -11.42 -15.57
C ARG A 54 12.53 -9.93 -15.84
N ILE A 55 11.70 -9.17 -15.12
CA ILE A 55 11.56 -7.73 -15.28
C ILE A 55 12.05 -7.01 -14.03
N ARG A 56 12.50 -5.77 -14.24
CA ARG A 56 12.77 -4.87 -13.13
C ARG A 56 11.51 -4.01 -12.90
N LEU A 57 10.65 -4.43 -11.98
CA LEU A 57 9.58 -3.55 -11.51
C LEU A 57 10.20 -2.44 -10.65
N MET A 58 9.91 -1.20 -10.98
CA MET A 58 10.50 -0.04 -10.30
C MET A 58 9.47 1.08 -10.16
N PRO A 59 9.59 1.91 -9.11
CA PRO A 59 8.80 3.12 -8.96
C PRO A 59 8.84 4.00 -10.21
N ARG A 60 7.75 4.71 -10.47
CA ARG A 60 7.61 5.57 -11.65
C ARG A 60 8.76 6.57 -11.77
N VAL A 61 9.19 7.17 -10.66
CA VAL A 61 10.26 8.15 -10.62
C VAL A 61 11.60 7.60 -11.16
N GLN A 62 11.81 6.29 -11.08
CA GLN A 62 12.99 5.61 -11.61
C GLN A 62 12.84 5.18 -13.09
N LYS A 63 11.63 5.27 -13.67
CA LYS A 63 11.37 4.98 -15.09
C LYS A 63 11.90 6.13 -15.95
N ARG A 64 12.20 5.84 -17.24
CA ARG A 64 12.65 6.88 -18.20
C ARG A 64 11.58 7.95 -18.36
N LEU A 65 11.97 9.22 -18.56
CA LEU A 65 11.04 10.34 -18.74
C LEU A 65 10.03 10.13 -19.87
N SER A 66 10.44 9.47 -20.97
CA SER A 66 9.54 9.13 -22.07
C SER A 66 8.44 8.16 -21.66
N GLU A 67 8.76 7.19 -20.81
CA GLU A 67 7.82 6.24 -20.24
C GLU A 67 6.87 6.93 -19.24
N GLN A 68 7.41 7.76 -18.36
CA GLN A 68 6.60 8.56 -17.43
C GLN A 68 5.56 9.41 -18.17
N LYS A 69 5.97 10.12 -19.25
CA LYS A 69 5.06 10.92 -20.09
C LYS A 69 4.00 10.06 -20.78
N LYS A 70 4.36 8.86 -21.29
CA LYS A 70 3.40 7.91 -21.88
C LYS A 70 2.36 7.47 -20.87
N ARG A 71 2.79 7.13 -19.65
CA ARG A 71 1.90 6.70 -18.56
C ARG A 71 0.97 7.83 -18.11
N THR A 72 1.46 9.06 -17.98
CA THR A 72 0.61 10.22 -17.66
C THR A 72 -0.48 10.43 -18.69
N LYS A 73 -0.16 10.34 -20.00
CA LYS A 73 -1.14 10.54 -21.07
C LYS A 73 -2.10 9.37 -21.24
N GLY A 74 -1.61 8.14 -21.14
CA GLY A 74 -2.39 6.94 -21.46
C GLY A 74 -3.08 6.28 -20.28
N LYS A 75 -2.63 6.56 -19.06
CA LYS A 75 -3.08 5.89 -17.82
C LYS A 75 -3.51 6.88 -16.73
N ALA A 76 -3.54 8.18 -17.03
CA ALA A 76 -3.81 9.27 -16.08
C ALA A 76 -2.93 9.23 -14.80
N GLU A 77 -1.75 8.62 -14.89
CA GLU A 77 -0.84 8.44 -13.77
C GLU A 77 -0.16 9.77 -13.43
N VAL A 78 -0.61 10.42 -12.38
CA VAL A 78 -0.06 11.68 -11.87
C VAL A 78 0.52 11.43 -10.49
N PHE A 79 1.76 11.86 -10.25
CA PHE A 79 2.40 11.72 -8.95
C PHE A 79 2.37 13.04 -8.20
N THR A 80 1.87 12.95 -6.98
CA THR A 80 1.71 14.08 -6.09
C THR A 80 3.05 14.38 -5.41
N PRO A 81 3.61 15.61 -5.53
CA PRO A 81 4.84 15.98 -4.84
C PRO A 81 4.71 15.82 -3.33
N LEU A 82 5.81 15.49 -2.65
CA LEU A 82 5.83 15.20 -1.21
C LEU A 82 5.24 16.34 -0.36
N TRP A 83 5.46 17.61 -0.75
CA TRP A 83 4.89 18.74 -0.03
C TRP A 83 3.35 18.82 -0.11
N VAL A 84 2.75 18.32 -1.21
CA VAL A 84 1.29 18.22 -1.35
C VAL A 84 0.78 17.06 -0.51
N VAL A 85 1.46 15.89 -0.58
CA VAL A 85 1.17 14.73 0.27
C VAL A 85 1.16 15.15 1.73
N LYS A 86 2.18 15.93 2.16
CA LYS A 86 2.25 16.44 3.53
C LYS A 86 1.02 17.28 3.90
N LYS A 87 0.60 18.21 3.04
CA LYS A 87 -0.59 19.04 3.30
C LYS A 87 -1.87 18.20 3.40
N MET A 88 -2.02 17.21 2.52
CA MET A 88 -3.18 16.29 2.57
C MET A 88 -3.17 15.48 3.88
N ALA A 89 -2.01 14.94 4.27
CA ALA A 89 -1.87 14.18 5.49
C ALA A 89 -2.01 15.07 6.75
N ASP A 90 -1.55 16.32 6.73
CA ASP A 90 -1.77 17.30 7.81
C ASP A 90 -3.27 17.53 8.03
N HIS A 91 -4.04 17.68 6.95
CA HIS A 91 -5.49 17.86 7.03
C HIS A 91 -6.19 16.59 7.53
N ALA A 92 -5.86 15.43 6.97
CA ALA A 92 -6.43 14.16 7.40
C ALA A 92 -6.12 13.85 8.88
N GLU A 93 -4.91 14.12 9.35
CA GLU A 93 -4.57 13.95 10.76
C GLU A 93 -5.39 14.87 11.67
N GLN A 94 -5.62 16.13 11.28
CA GLN A 94 -6.46 17.05 12.07
C GLN A 94 -7.89 16.54 12.23
N GLU A 95 -8.44 15.89 11.22
CA GLU A 95 -9.78 15.29 11.27
C GLU A 95 -9.83 13.98 12.08
N LEU A 96 -8.79 13.16 11.96
CA LEU A 96 -8.71 11.83 12.58
C LEU A 96 -8.18 11.88 14.01
N ASN A 97 -7.18 12.73 14.30
CA ASN A 97 -6.56 12.84 15.62
C ASN A 97 -7.23 13.91 16.47
N LYS A 98 -8.17 13.49 17.31
CA LYS A 98 -8.91 14.36 18.24
C LYS A 98 -8.24 14.50 19.61
N GLY A 99 -6.91 14.37 19.68
CA GLY A 99 -6.10 14.49 20.90
C GLY A 99 -5.87 13.18 21.65
N ASP A 100 -6.38 12.06 21.13
CA ASP A 100 -6.08 10.71 21.60
C ASP A 100 -5.27 9.97 20.52
N TRP A 101 -3.99 9.77 20.78
CA TRP A 101 -3.08 9.12 19.85
C TRP A 101 -3.42 7.64 19.62
N GLU A 102 -3.96 6.93 20.62
CA GLU A 102 -4.35 5.54 20.50
C GLU A 102 -5.60 5.41 19.63
N GLN A 103 -6.60 6.28 19.84
CA GLN A 103 -7.75 6.38 18.95
C GLN A 103 -7.32 6.70 17.52
N PHE A 104 -6.41 7.67 17.32
CA PHE A 104 -5.87 7.99 16.00
C PHE A 104 -5.27 6.79 15.27
N VAL A 105 -4.57 5.90 15.98
CA VAL A 105 -4.01 4.67 15.40
C VAL A 105 -5.11 3.78 14.82
N HIS A 106 -6.27 3.71 15.46
CA HIS A 106 -7.42 2.88 15.04
C HIS A 106 -8.32 3.55 14.01
N GLU A 107 -8.32 4.88 13.88
CA GLU A 107 -9.17 5.61 12.93
C GLU A 107 -8.93 5.16 11.48
N ARG A 108 -10.01 4.83 10.76
CA ARG A 108 -9.94 4.31 9.39
C ARG A 108 -9.65 5.43 8.39
N CYS A 109 -8.75 5.18 7.47
CA CYS A 109 -8.39 6.11 6.39
C CYS A 109 -8.31 5.36 5.07
N LEU A 110 -8.93 5.91 4.02
CA LEU A 110 -8.92 5.36 2.66
C LEU A 110 -8.23 6.31 1.69
N GLU A 111 -7.23 5.82 0.97
CA GLU A 111 -6.63 6.50 -0.18
C GLU A 111 -7.26 5.97 -1.48
N ILE A 112 -8.00 6.81 -2.19
CA ILE A 112 -8.60 6.46 -3.48
C ILE A 112 -7.59 6.59 -4.62
N ALA A 113 -7.53 5.60 -5.52
CA ALA A 113 -6.57 5.58 -6.63
C ALA A 113 -5.13 5.79 -6.12
N CYS A 114 -4.71 4.96 -5.15
CA CYS A 114 -3.53 5.20 -4.31
C CYS A 114 -2.19 5.19 -5.07
N GLY A 115 -2.13 4.74 -6.31
CA GLY A 115 -0.87 4.64 -7.07
C GLY A 115 0.15 3.77 -6.33
N GLU A 116 1.31 4.34 -5.97
CA GLU A 116 2.35 3.71 -5.15
C GLU A 116 2.16 3.98 -3.64
N ALA A 117 0.98 4.48 -3.24
CA ALA A 117 0.52 4.83 -1.88
C ALA A 117 1.35 5.91 -1.15
N PRO A 118 1.72 7.04 -1.79
CA PRO A 118 2.52 8.07 -1.14
C PRO A 118 1.79 8.79 0.00
N PHE A 119 0.45 8.85 -0.02
CA PHE A 119 -0.35 9.41 1.06
C PHE A 119 -0.40 8.48 2.29
N LEU A 120 -0.33 7.17 2.09
CA LEU A 120 -0.25 6.20 3.20
C LEU A 120 1.18 6.12 3.75
N THR A 121 2.20 6.00 2.89
CA THR A 121 3.61 5.92 3.29
C THR A 121 4.53 6.63 2.31
N SER A 122 5.41 7.48 2.82
CA SER A 122 6.32 8.31 2.03
C SER A 122 7.78 7.89 2.22
N ARG A 123 8.14 6.69 1.77
CA ARG A 123 9.51 6.18 1.83
C ARG A 123 10.51 6.96 0.96
N TYR A 124 10.01 7.60 -0.08
CA TYR A 124 10.75 8.45 -1.02
C TYR A 124 9.82 9.52 -1.58
N ASP A 125 10.39 10.62 -2.07
CA ASP A 125 9.64 11.63 -2.81
C ASP A 125 9.22 11.06 -4.19
N PRO A 126 7.91 11.00 -4.51
CA PRO A 126 7.42 10.43 -5.76
C PRO A 126 7.87 11.19 -7.02
N THR A 127 8.39 12.41 -6.88
CA THR A 127 8.81 13.27 -8.00
C THR A 127 10.31 13.29 -8.21
N THR A 128 11.11 13.19 -7.15
CA THR A 128 12.58 13.23 -7.20
C THR A 128 13.23 11.85 -7.01
N GLY A 129 12.56 10.94 -6.32
CA GLY A 129 13.11 9.65 -5.92
C GLY A 129 14.08 9.75 -4.75
N GLU A 130 14.15 10.88 -4.06
CA GLU A 130 14.98 11.02 -2.87
C GLU A 130 14.37 10.21 -1.70
N PRO A 131 15.14 9.34 -1.05
CA PRO A 131 14.70 8.62 0.13
C PRO A 131 14.33 9.58 1.26
N VAL A 132 13.25 9.26 1.99
CA VAL A 132 12.80 10.03 3.16
C VAL A 132 13.10 9.23 4.42
N ALA A 133 13.86 9.81 5.35
CA ALA A 133 14.17 9.19 6.64
C ALA A 133 12.88 8.95 7.44
N ILE A 134 12.83 7.88 8.23
CA ILE A 134 11.61 7.47 8.98
C ILE A 134 11.00 8.63 9.80
N PRO A 135 11.78 9.46 10.54
CA PRO A 135 11.22 10.58 11.29
C PRO A 135 10.57 11.67 10.42
N ASP A 136 11.02 11.80 9.17
CA ASP A 136 10.58 12.86 8.24
C ASP A 136 9.43 12.41 7.31
N ARG A 137 9.05 11.13 7.36
CA ARG A 137 7.93 10.60 6.57
C ARG A 137 6.62 11.24 6.96
N VAL A 138 5.78 11.51 5.97
CA VAL A 138 4.58 12.34 6.12
C VAL A 138 3.27 11.61 5.84
N GLY A 139 3.32 10.38 5.35
CA GLY A 139 2.13 9.58 5.07
C GLY A 139 1.30 9.29 6.33
N ILE A 140 0.01 8.99 6.15
CA ILE A 140 -0.88 8.80 7.32
C ILE A 140 -0.49 7.57 8.14
N LEU A 141 -0.06 6.47 7.50
CA LEU A 141 0.48 5.31 8.20
C LEU A 141 1.81 5.63 8.90
N ASP A 142 2.69 6.42 8.26
CA ASP A 142 3.94 6.85 8.87
C ASP A 142 3.69 7.62 10.17
N ARG A 143 2.65 8.48 10.20
CA ARG A 143 2.25 9.27 11.39
C ARG A 143 1.69 8.38 12.49
N LYS A 144 0.84 7.40 12.14
CA LYS A 144 0.34 6.40 13.10
C LYS A 144 1.49 5.59 13.71
N LEU A 145 2.43 5.13 12.88
CA LEU A 145 3.60 4.39 13.36
C LEU A 145 4.49 5.25 14.26
N ARG A 146 4.64 6.54 13.96
CA ARG A 146 5.36 7.50 14.81
C ARG A 146 4.66 7.69 16.15
N ALA A 147 3.34 7.90 16.18
CA ALA A 147 2.56 7.99 17.41
C ALA A 147 2.74 6.73 18.29
N ILE A 148 2.72 5.54 17.67
CA ILE A 148 2.99 4.27 18.37
C ILE A 148 4.44 4.23 18.89
N GLN A 149 5.40 4.67 18.08
CA GLN A 149 6.82 4.69 18.43
C GLN A 149 7.11 5.53 19.66
N GLU A 150 6.46 6.69 19.76
CA GLU A 150 6.62 7.67 20.83
C GLU A 150 5.90 7.28 22.12
N ASN A 151 4.75 6.61 22.03
CA ASN A 151 3.85 6.42 23.15
C ASN A 151 3.74 4.97 23.68
N ALA A 152 4.09 3.95 22.88
CA ALA A 152 3.97 2.57 23.32
C ALA A 152 5.01 2.24 24.43
N ASN A 153 4.48 1.80 25.59
CA ASN A 153 5.27 1.58 26.81
C ASN A 153 6.18 0.35 26.76
N HIS A 154 5.82 -0.65 25.94
CA HIS A 154 6.60 -1.89 25.82
C HIS A 154 6.39 -2.59 24.47
N LYS A 155 7.30 -3.51 24.15
CA LYS A 155 7.37 -4.19 22.83
C LYS A 155 6.08 -4.93 22.43
N PHE A 156 5.34 -5.48 23.37
CA PHE A 156 4.09 -6.21 23.07
C PHE A 156 2.97 -5.23 22.64
N GLN A 157 2.81 -4.12 23.37
CA GLN A 157 1.88 -3.06 23.02
C GLN A 157 2.23 -2.47 21.65
N TRP A 158 3.51 -2.13 21.42
CA TRP A 158 3.99 -1.64 20.14
C TRP A 158 3.61 -2.57 18.99
N LYS A 159 3.86 -3.88 19.12
CA LYS A 159 3.53 -4.87 18.10
C LYS A 159 2.02 -4.96 17.83
N ALA A 160 1.19 -4.94 18.86
CA ALA A 160 -0.26 -4.99 18.72
C ALA A 160 -0.78 -3.74 17.98
N LEU A 161 -0.35 -2.56 18.40
CA LEU A 161 -0.76 -1.29 17.80
C LEU A 161 -0.27 -1.12 16.36
N VAL A 162 0.93 -1.64 16.01
CA VAL A 162 1.37 -1.68 14.62
C VAL A 162 0.40 -2.49 13.75
N LEU A 163 -0.07 -3.66 14.21
CA LEU A 163 -1.08 -4.41 13.45
C LEU A 163 -2.40 -3.64 13.32
N SER A 164 -2.83 -2.95 14.38
CA SER A 164 -4.03 -2.09 14.33
C SER A 164 -3.86 -0.93 13.33
N ALA A 165 -2.69 -0.28 13.28
CA ALA A 165 -2.40 0.74 12.28
C ALA A 165 -2.51 0.21 10.85
N TYR A 166 -2.00 -1.01 10.58
CA TYR A 166 -2.15 -1.66 9.27
C TYR A 166 -3.59 -2.11 8.98
N GLN A 167 -4.42 -2.35 9.99
CA GLN A 167 -5.84 -2.66 9.84
C GLN A 167 -6.68 -1.42 9.56
N SER A 168 -6.20 -0.23 9.92
CA SER A 168 -6.95 1.03 9.81
C SER A 168 -6.64 1.85 8.55
N VAL A 169 -5.66 1.45 7.73
CA VAL A 169 -5.35 2.12 6.46
C VAL A 169 -5.77 1.27 5.29
N TYR A 170 -6.45 1.90 4.33
CA TYR A 170 -7.03 1.26 3.16
C TYR A 170 -6.64 2.03 1.90
N GLY A 171 -6.56 1.33 0.77
CA GLY A 171 -6.34 1.95 -0.52
C GLY A 171 -6.71 1.03 -1.67
N TYR A 172 -7.13 1.61 -2.79
CA TYR A 172 -7.31 0.83 -4.01
C TYR A 172 -6.61 1.46 -5.20
N GLU A 173 -6.21 0.62 -6.13
CA GLU A 173 -5.55 1.02 -7.36
C GLU A 173 -6.02 0.11 -8.51
N TYR A 174 -6.19 0.71 -9.69
CA TYR A 174 -6.58 -0.03 -10.89
C TYR A 174 -5.40 -0.81 -11.48
N GLN A 175 -4.24 -0.16 -11.58
CA GLN A 175 -3.06 -0.69 -12.26
C GLN A 175 -2.27 -1.63 -11.33
N GLY A 176 -2.10 -2.89 -11.75
CA GLY A 176 -1.47 -3.90 -10.91
C GLY A 176 0.00 -3.63 -10.57
N ASP A 177 0.76 -3.00 -11.48
CA ASP A 177 2.16 -2.66 -11.19
C ASP A 177 2.27 -1.57 -10.09
N ASN A 178 1.41 -0.55 -10.11
CA ASN A 178 1.35 0.46 -9.07
C ASN A 178 0.85 -0.13 -7.75
N LEU A 179 -0.20 -0.94 -7.81
CA LEU A 179 -0.73 -1.63 -6.63
C LEU A 179 0.33 -2.49 -5.94
N LEU A 180 1.09 -3.27 -6.71
CA LEU A 180 2.17 -4.07 -6.14
C LEU A 180 3.24 -3.19 -5.49
N LEU A 181 3.62 -2.08 -6.13
CA LEU A 181 4.56 -1.11 -5.55
C LEU A 181 4.01 -0.49 -4.27
N ALA A 182 2.71 -0.14 -4.21
CA ALA A 182 2.05 0.33 -3.00
C ALA A 182 2.16 -0.69 -1.86
N ARG A 183 1.78 -1.94 -2.12
CA ARG A 183 1.86 -3.04 -1.15
C ARG A 183 3.29 -3.27 -0.65
N VAL A 184 4.26 -3.23 -1.55
CA VAL A 184 5.69 -3.36 -1.21
C VAL A 184 6.16 -2.17 -0.38
N ASN A 185 5.77 -0.93 -0.72
CA ASN A 185 6.12 0.25 0.07
C ASN A 185 5.59 0.15 1.50
N LEU A 186 4.34 -0.27 1.69
CA LEU A 186 3.78 -0.48 3.03
C LEU A 186 4.54 -1.59 3.78
N PHE A 187 4.86 -2.71 3.11
CA PHE A 187 5.60 -3.79 3.74
C PHE A 187 7.02 -3.38 4.16
N LEU A 188 7.74 -2.66 3.30
CA LEU A 188 9.08 -2.15 3.61
C LEU A 188 9.04 -1.08 4.72
N THR A 189 7.99 -0.25 4.78
CA THR A 189 7.75 0.65 5.91
C THR A 189 7.64 -0.12 7.23
N PHE A 190 6.94 -1.25 7.24
CA PHE A 190 6.90 -2.13 8.41
C PHE A 190 8.29 -2.65 8.79
N THR A 191 9.04 -3.17 7.81
CA THR A 191 10.36 -3.77 8.08
C THR A 191 11.34 -2.75 8.65
N GLU A 192 11.34 -1.55 8.09
CA GLU A 192 12.20 -0.44 8.53
C GLU A 192 11.85 0.01 9.96
N ASN A 193 10.57 0.24 10.27
CA ASN A 193 10.12 0.60 11.62
C ASN A 193 10.37 -0.52 12.65
N TRP A 194 10.23 -1.79 12.24
CA TRP A 194 10.53 -2.93 13.11
C TRP A 194 12.01 -2.97 13.48
N ILE A 195 12.89 -2.82 12.51
CA ILE A 195 14.34 -2.83 12.73
C ILE A 195 14.75 -1.63 13.61
N GLU A 196 14.21 -0.44 13.32
CA GLU A 196 14.49 0.77 14.12
C GLU A 196 14.07 0.60 15.59
N LYS A 197 12.88 0.07 15.86
CA LYS A 197 12.36 -0.09 17.24
C LYS A 197 12.99 -1.23 18.01
N LEU A 198 13.16 -2.37 17.35
CA LEU A 198 13.50 -3.62 18.06
C LEU A 198 14.95 -4.05 17.88
N GLY A 199 15.63 -3.56 16.82
CA GLY A 199 17.00 -3.98 16.49
C GLY A 199 17.14 -5.48 16.19
N LEU A 200 16.05 -6.16 15.82
CA LEU A 200 16.00 -7.61 15.65
C LEU A 200 15.43 -7.95 14.25
N PRO A 201 15.85 -9.08 13.66
CA PRO A 201 15.23 -9.61 12.45
C PRO A 201 13.73 -9.84 12.64
N ILE A 202 12.97 -9.64 11.56
CA ILE A 202 11.53 -9.92 11.54
C ILE A 202 11.31 -11.41 11.47
N SER A 203 10.45 -11.95 12.33
CA SER A 203 10.05 -13.36 12.21
C SER A 203 9.08 -13.56 11.05
N THR A 204 9.13 -14.75 10.44
CA THR A 204 8.22 -15.15 9.35
C THR A 204 6.75 -14.92 9.70
N SER A 205 6.33 -15.22 10.93
CA SER A 205 4.94 -15.06 11.37
C SER A 205 4.49 -13.58 11.35
N TRP A 206 5.34 -12.65 11.77
CA TRP A 206 5.05 -11.22 11.73
C TRP A 206 5.05 -10.67 10.31
N ALA A 207 6.00 -11.10 9.48
CA ALA A 207 6.03 -10.73 8.07
C ALA A 207 4.74 -11.15 7.35
N ILE A 208 4.30 -12.40 7.54
CA ILE A 208 3.04 -12.93 6.98
C ILE A 208 1.84 -12.16 7.53
N ALA A 209 1.77 -11.93 8.84
CA ALA A 209 0.64 -11.24 9.46
C ALA A 209 0.43 -9.83 8.89
N VAL A 210 1.50 -9.06 8.68
CA VAL A 210 1.42 -7.72 8.09
C VAL A 210 1.14 -7.78 6.59
N ALA A 211 1.81 -8.66 5.85
CA ALA A 211 1.56 -8.82 4.41
C ALA A 211 0.10 -9.23 4.12
N THR A 212 -0.50 -10.07 4.98
CA THR A 212 -1.92 -10.45 4.86
C THR A 212 -2.83 -9.23 5.02
N ARG A 213 -2.58 -8.35 6.00
CA ARG A 213 -3.35 -7.10 6.18
C ARG A 213 -3.23 -6.19 4.97
N ILE A 214 -2.00 -6.02 4.48
CA ILE A 214 -1.74 -5.22 3.29
C ILE A 214 -2.50 -5.78 2.08
N SER A 215 -2.51 -7.10 1.86
CA SER A 215 -3.18 -7.69 0.69
C SER A 215 -4.71 -7.54 0.74
N TRP A 216 -5.31 -7.48 1.94
CA TRP A 216 -6.74 -7.19 2.12
C TRP A 216 -7.07 -5.70 2.00
N ASN A 217 -6.24 -4.85 2.60
CA ASN A 217 -6.55 -3.43 2.75
C ASN A 217 -6.11 -2.57 1.56
N ILE A 218 -5.15 -3.07 0.75
CA ILE A 218 -4.68 -2.39 -0.46
C ILE A 218 -5.04 -3.30 -1.64
N TRP A 219 -6.21 -3.07 -2.25
CA TRP A 219 -6.79 -4.01 -3.23
C TRP A 219 -6.86 -3.45 -4.64
N GLN A 220 -7.00 -4.35 -5.62
CA GLN A 220 -7.15 -3.97 -7.02
C GLN A 220 -8.62 -3.72 -7.34
N MET A 221 -8.95 -2.53 -7.87
CA MET A 221 -10.34 -2.18 -8.15
C MET A 221 -10.49 -1.17 -9.29
N ASP A 222 -11.54 -1.33 -10.09
CA ASP A 222 -12.12 -0.27 -10.90
C ASP A 222 -12.97 0.61 -9.97
N GLY A 223 -12.43 1.76 -9.58
CA GLY A 223 -13.06 2.67 -8.62
C GLY A 223 -14.37 3.31 -9.12
N LEU A 224 -14.68 3.23 -10.42
CA LEU A 224 -15.96 3.70 -10.96
C LEU A 224 -17.07 2.66 -10.83
N LYS A 225 -16.70 1.38 -10.78
CA LYS A 225 -17.62 0.25 -10.76
C LYS A 225 -17.65 -0.51 -9.43
N ASP A 226 -16.68 -0.27 -8.55
CA ASP A 226 -16.41 -1.03 -7.32
C ASP A 226 -16.16 -2.53 -7.60
N THR A 227 -15.59 -2.85 -8.77
CA THR A 227 -15.38 -4.23 -9.24
C THR A 227 -13.91 -4.52 -9.52
N VAL A 228 -13.57 -5.80 -9.55
CA VAL A 228 -12.28 -6.26 -10.09
C VAL A 228 -12.14 -5.75 -11.53
N PRO A 229 -11.00 -5.16 -11.93
CA PRO A 229 -10.81 -4.58 -13.24
C PRO A 229 -11.18 -5.54 -14.38
N GLY A 230 -11.99 -5.05 -15.35
CA GLY A 230 -12.44 -5.81 -16.51
C GLY A 230 -13.48 -6.89 -16.23
N THR A 231 -14.09 -6.91 -15.03
CA THR A 231 -15.15 -7.85 -14.65
C THR A 231 -16.33 -7.12 -14.00
N ASP A 232 -17.41 -7.86 -13.72
CA ASP A 232 -18.55 -7.39 -12.93
C ASP A 232 -18.53 -7.90 -11.48
N THR A 233 -17.42 -8.53 -11.04
CA THR A 233 -17.26 -9.05 -9.69
C THR A 233 -16.97 -7.92 -8.72
N LEU A 234 -17.83 -7.70 -7.71
CA LEU A 234 -17.64 -6.70 -6.68
C LEU A 234 -16.40 -7.04 -5.83
N CYS A 235 -15.59 -6.01 -5.55
CA CYS A 235 -14.41 -6.18 -4.71
C CYS A 235 -14.78 -6.44 -3.26
N LEU A 236 -14.09 -7.41 -2.67
CA LEU A 236 -14.14 -7.74 -1.24
C LEU A 236 -13.02 -7.00 -0.50
N ILE A 237 -13.36 -6.54 0.69
CA ILE A 237 -12.41 -6.06 1.70
C ILE A 237 -12.68 -6.80 3.02
N PHE A 238 -11.74 -6.72 3.95
CA PHE A 238 -11.89 -7.36 5.24
C PHE A 238 -12.23 -6.31 6.31
N ASP A 239 -13.38 -6.49 6.98
CA ASP A 239 -13.73 -5.74 8.17
C ASP A 239 -13.05 -6.39 9.39
N TRP A 240 -12.01 -5.73 9.91
CA TRP A 240 -11.20 -6.25 11.01
C TRP A 240 -11.91 -6.18 12.37
N GLU A 241 -12.91 -5.33 12.52
CA GLU A 241 -13.71 -5.24 13.76
C GLU A 241 -14.72 -6.37 13.83
N GLU A 242 -15.47 -6.57 12.73
CA GLU A 242 -16.46 -7.63 12.61
C GLU A 242 -15.86 -8.99 12.25
N ASN A 243 -14.57 -9.02 11.91
CA ASN A 243 -13.83 -10.20 11.48
C ASN A 243 -14.53 -10.97 10.34
N LYS A 244 -14.96 -10.24 9.31
CA LYS A 244 -15.68 -10.78 8.15
C LYS A 244 -15.29 -10.11 6.83
N GLU A 245 -15.51 -10.81 5.74
CA GLU A 245 -15.43 -10.27 4.40
C GLU A 245 -16.72 -9.50 4.07
N VAL A 246 -16.58 -8.31 3.47
CA VAL A 246 -17.68 -7.45 3.02
C VAL A 246 -17.35 -6.89 1.65
N THR A 247 -18.35 -6.53 0.84
CA THR A 247 -18.07 -5.81 -0.39
C THR A 247 -17.77 -4.35 -0.10
N PHE A 248 -16.83 -3.76 -0.85
CA PHE A 248 -16.54 -2.33 -0.72
C PHE A 248 -17.79 -1.46 -0.96
N ARG A 249 -18.65 -1.89 -1.89
CA ARG A 249 -19.92 -1.21 -2.17
C ARG A 249 -20.85 -1.13 -0.97
N GLN A 250 -20.97 -2.20 -0.16
CA GLN A 250 -21.75 -2.18 1.07
C GLN A 250 -21.24 -1.11 2.04
N ILE A 251 -19.94 -1.00 2.23
CA ILE A 251 -19.36 0.04 3.12
C ILE A 251 -19.67 1.45 2.62
N LYS A 252 -19.60 1.69 1.29
CA LYS A 252 -19.97 2.99 0.70
C LYS A 252 -21.44 3.34 0.97
N GLU A 253 -22.35 2.40 0.70
CA GLU A 253 -23.80 2.59 0.88
C GLU A 253 -24.16 2.83 2.35
N GLU A 254 -23.49 2.17 3.28
CA GLU A 254 -23.65 2.40 4.71
C GLU A 254 -23.17 3.80 5.12
N SER A 255 -22.05 4.28 4.56
CA SER A 255 -21.52 5.62 4.87
C SER A 255 -22.37 6.75 4.31
N ASP A 256 -23.03 6.56 3.17
CA ASP A 256 -23.91 7.58 2.55
C ASP A 256 -25.26 7.73 3.28
N ASN A 257 -25.59 6.81 4.20
CA ASN A 257 -26.86 6.80 4.96
C ASN A 257 -26.70 7.34 6.39
N VAL A 258 -25.53 7.83 6.79
CA VAL A 258 -25.22 8.46 8.08
C VAL A 258 -25.03 9.95 7.93
#